data_503f92917b938bb2d42fddf7f7df6436
#
_entry.id   503f92917b938bb2d42fddf7f7df6436
#
_cell.length_a   1.000
_cell.length_b   1.000
_cell.length_c   1.000
_cell.angle_alpha   90.00
_cell.angle_beta   90.00
_cell.angle_gamma   90.00
#
_symmetry.space_group_name_H-M   'P 1'
#
loop_
_entity.id
_entity.type
_entity.pdbx_description
1 polymer ?
#
loop_
_entity_poly.entity_id
_entity_poly.type
_entity_poly.pdbx_seq_one_letter_code
_entity_poly.pdbx_strand_id
1 'polypeptide(L)'
;MVYYTKHFRDKVVYCNCDDPEYSNFWKFFYEHFEALGLKGLNATYFGEDARFYNYDGKEITITQLKENGDFRSNECIQVLKQSDIVVTNPPFSLFREYISQLDKYDKDFLVISNINAITYKEVFPLIQSNKAWLGVCFGRGISGFIVPESYELYGTETKVDENGNRIISPNNCMWLTSLDNEKRHQPIELVKQYEGNEESYPFYDNYRGINVNKTQDIPMDYMGAMGVPITFLNKYDPEQFEIIKFRKGDDDKDLKINGKAPYFRILIKRKTA
;
A
#
# COMPACT_ATOMS: atom_id res chain seq x y z
N MET A 1 4.14 -5.17 10.70
CA MET A 1 3.26 -4.69 11.80
C MET A 1 3.98 -3.78 12.79
N VAL A 2 5.24 -4.05 13.18
CA VAL A 2 6.01 -3.29 14.20
C VAL A 2 5.98 -1.76 13.99
N TYR A 3 6.02 -1.29 12.75
CA TYR A 3 6.00 0.15 12.42
C TYR A 3 4.65 0.83 12.62
N TYR A 4 3.58 0.07 12.90
CA TYR A 4 2.20 0.58 12.95
C TYR A 4 1.53 0.34 14.31
N THR A 5 2.22 -0.23 15.29
CA THR A 5 1.64 -0.64 16.59
C THR A 5 0.92 0.50 17.32
N LYS A 6 1.43 1.73 17.21
CA LYS A 6 0.83 2.92 17.83
C LYS A 6 -0.59 3.25 17.34
N HIS A 7 -0.95 2.80 16.13
CA HIS A 7 -2.27 3.09 15.53
C HIS A 7 -3.38 2.19 16.05
N PHE A 8 -3.04 1.06 16.68
CA PHE A 8 -4.04 0.05 17.06
C PHE A 8 -4.64 0.25 18.45
N ARG A 9 -4.03 1.10 19.30
CA ARG A 9 -4.54 1.36 20.65
C ARG A 9 -5.95 1.93 20.63
N ASP A 10 -6.85 1.33 21.42
CA ASP A 10 -8.27 1.69 21.56
C ASP A 10 -9.06 1.58 20.23
N LYS A 11 -8.59 0.73 19.28
CA LYS A 11 -9.20 0.54 17.96
C LYS A 11 -9.81 -0.85 17.82
N VAL A 12 -10.86 -0.92 17.02
CA VAL A 12 -11.43 -2.17 16.53
C VAL A 12 -10.77 -2.50 15.20
N VAL A 13 -10.01 -3.60 15.16
CA VAL A 13 -9.37 -4.09 13.94
C VAL A 13 -10.29 -5.08 13.22
N TYR A 14 -10.34 -5.00 11.90
CA TYR A 14 -11.13 -5.90 11.07
C TYR A 14 -10.23 -6.61 10.05
N CYS A 15 -10.08 -7.93 10.21
CA CYS A 15 -9.45 -8.83 9.27
C CYS A 15 -10.52 -9.37 8.31
N ASN A 16 -11.02 -8.50 7.41
CA ASN A 16 -12.02 -8.93 6.46
C ASN A 16 -11.34 -9.67 5.29
N CYS A 17 -12.01 -10.64 4.68
CA CYS A 17 -11.44 -11.61 3.74
C CYS A 17 -10.42 -12.60 4.35
N ASP A 18 -10.37 -12.73 5.66
CA ASP A 18 -9.43 -13.60 6.37
C ASP A 18 -10.18 -14.60 7.24
N ASP A 19 -10.03 -15.90 6.96
CA ASP A 19 -10.54 -16.96 7.80
C ASP A 19 -9.69 -17.09 9.08
N PRO A 20 -10.25 -16.87 10.27
CA PRO A 20 -9.52 -16.96 11.54
C PRO A 20 -8.81 -18.28 11.80
N GLU A 21 -9.27 -19.37 11.22
CA GLU A 21 -8.64 -20.68 11.40
C GLU A 21 -7.27 -20.77 10.69
N TYR A 22 -7.07 -19.98 9.64
CA TYR A 22 -5.86 -20.01 8.80
C TYR A 22 -5.12 -18.68 8.74
N SER A 23 -5.79 -17.56 9.03
CA SER A 23 -5.23 -16.23 8.85
C SER A 23 -4.15 -15.88 9.87
N ASN A 24 -2.95 -15.58 9.39
CA ASN A 24 -1.89 -15.03 10.23
C ASN A 24 -2.16 -13.59 10.68
N PHE A 25 -3.07 -12.85 10.03
CA PHE A 25 -3.49 -11.52 10.50
C PHE A 25 -4.35 -11.66 11.76
N TRP A 26 -5.39 -12.51 11.70
CA TRP A 26 -6.20 -12.80 12.87
C TRP A 26 -5.33 -13.29 14.04
N LYS A 27 -4.49 -14.30 13.80
CA LYS A 27 -3.61 -14.87 14.82
C LYS A 27 -2.71 -13.81 15.46
N PHE A 28 -2.08 -12.96 14.65
CA PHE A 28 -1.23 -11.88 15.15
C PHE A 28 -1.98 -10.93 16.07
N PHE A 29 -3.15 -10.44 15.67
CA PHE A 29 -3.93 -9.49 16.47
C PHE A 29 -4.54 -10.14 17.71
N TYR A 30 -4.93 -11.41 17.61
CA TYR A 30 -5.43 -12.18 18.75
C TYR A 30 -4.35 -12.38 19.83
N GLU A 31 -3.16 -12.85 19.43
CA GLU A 31 -2.03 -13.08 20.34
C GLU A 31 -1.47 -11.78 20.97
N HIS A 32 -1.61 -10.66 20.29
CA HIS A 32 -1.09 -9.36 20.75
C HIS A 32 -2.19 -8.37 21.17
N PHE A 33 -3.40 -8.85 21.40
CA PHE A 33 -4.58 -8.01 21.67
C PHE A 33 -4.33 -7.01 22.80
N GLU A 34 -3.90 -7.49 23.95
CA GLU A 34 -3.61 -6.66 25.13
C GLU A 34 -2.38 -5.79 24.92
N ALA A 35 -1.31 -6.33 24.34
CA ALA A 35 -0.07 -5.60 24.10
C ALA A 35 -0.27 -4.41 23.13
N LEU A 36 -1.14 -4.56 22.14
CA LEU A 36 -1.52 -3.50 21.21
C LEU A 36 -2.60 -2.57 21.79
N GLY A 37 -3.25 -2.97 22.88
CA GLY A 37 -4.35 -2.23 23.50
C GLY A 37 -5.58 -2.15 22.61
N LEU A 38 -5.92 -3.22 21.90
CA LEU A 38 -7.08 -3.25 21.03
C LEU A 38 -8.39 -3.12 21.82
N LYS A 39 -9.38 -2.48 21.22
CA LYS A 39 -10.74 -2.44 21.73
C LYS A 39 -11.57 -3.63 21.26
N GLY A 40 -11.28 -4.16 20.08
CA GLY A 40 -11.95 -5.32 19.51
C GLY A 40 -11.21 -5.84 18.28
N LEU A 41 -11.48 -7.10 17.95
CA LEU A 41 -10.94 -7.75 16.76
C LEU A 41 -12.07 -8.50 16.05
N ASN A 42 -12.28 -8.15 14.78
CA ASN A 42 -13.30 -8.71 13.92
C ASN A 42 -12.67 -9.46 12.76
N ALA A 43 -13.32 -10.52 12.28
CA ALA A 43 -13.00 -11.16 11.02
C ALA A 43 -14.24 -11.71 10.32
N THR A 44 -14.18 -11.72 9.00
CA THR A 44 -15.13 -12.45 8.12
C THR A 44 -14.35 -13.02 6.95
N TYR A 45 -14.85 -14.08 6.35
CA TYR A 45 -14.26 -14.68 5.15
C TYR A 45 -15.34 -15.05 4.14
N PHE A 46 -14.92 -15.18 2.88
CA PHE A 46 -15.79 -15.58 1.79
C PHE A 46 -15.87 -17.11 1.69
N GLY A 47 -17.07 -17.67 1.67
CA GLY A 47 -17.31 -19.10 1.52
C GLY A 47 -18.76 -19.49 1.76
N GLU A 48 -19.07 -20.78 1.56
CA GLU A 48 -20.43 -21.32 1.81
C GLU A 48 -20.78 -21.34 3.31
N ASP A 49 -19.78 -21.51 4.16
CA ASP A 49 -19.90 -21.50 5.62
C ASP A 49 -19.32 -20.21 6.23
N ALA A 50 -19.59 -19.08 5.59
CA ALA A 50 -19.06 -17.78 6.00
C ALA A 50 -19.55 -17.41 7.40
N ARG A 51 -18.62 -16.95 8.24
CA ARG A 51 -18.89 -16.59 9.64
C ARG A 51 -18.29 -15.24 9.97
N PHE A 52 -18.91 -14.58 10.92
CA PHE A 52 -18.39 -13.41 11.59
C PHE A 52 -17.79 -13.82 12.94
N TYR A 53 -16.53 -13.50 13.15
CA TYR A 53 -15.81 -13.66 14.40
C TYR A 53 -15.62 -12.30 15.04
N ASN A 54 -15.97 -12.21 16.32
CA ASN A 54 -15.71 -11.03 17.13
C ASN A 54 -14.99 -11.46 18.41
N TYR A 55 -13.90 -10.81 18.73
CA TYR A 55 -13.16 -10.96 19.97
C TYR A 55 -13.09 -9.62 20.72
N ASP A 56 -13.57 -9.59 21.94
CA ASP A 56 -13.66 -8.42 22.80
C ASP A 56 -12.52 -8.32 23.85
N GLY A 57 -11.53 -9.22 23.75
CA GLY A 57 -10.44 -9.36 24.71
C GLY A 57 -10.73 -10.41 25.81
N LYS A 58 -11.91 -10.99 25.85
CA LYS A 58 -12.31 -12.02 26.82
C LYS A 58 -12.77 -13.30 26.14
N GLU A 59 -13.74 -13.19 25.23
CA GLU A 59 -14.33 -14.30 24.54
C GLU A 59 -14.45 -14.06 23.04
N ILE A 60 -14.41 -15.16 22.27
CA ILE A 60 -14.67 -15.12 20.84
C ILE A 60 -16.15 -15.49 20.63
N THR A 61 -16.91 -14.56 20.06
CA THR A 61 -18.26 -14.82 19.57
C THR A 61 -18.23 -15.15 18.09
N ILE A 62 -18.87 -16.24 17.68
CA ILE A 62 -18.96 -16.67 16.29
C ILE A 62 -20.42 -16.63 15.85
N THR A 63 -20.70 -15.95 14.77
CA THR A 63 -22.05 -15.82 14.20
C THR A 63 -22.04 -16.27 12.75
N GLN A 64 -22.94 -17.17 12.36
CA GLN A 64 -23.13 -17.57 10.97
C GLN A 64 -23.67 -16.38 10.17
N LEU A 65 -23.03 -16.06 9.04
CA LEU A 65 -23.54 -15.06 8.12
C LEU A 65 -24.68 -15.65 7.28
N LYS A 66 -25.64 -14.81 6.91
CA LYS A 66 -26.74 -15.20 6.01
C LYS A 66 -26.29 -15.17 4.55
N GLU A 67 -25.37 -14.27 4.24
CA GLU A 67 -24.72 -14.15 2.96
C GLU A 67 -23.35 -14.86 2.99
N ASN A 68 -22.70 -14.98 1.84
CA ASN A 68 -21.47 -15.75 1.67
C ASN A 68 -20.18 -15.08 2.19
N GLY A 69 -20.28 -14.01 2.99
CA GLY A 69 -19.12 -13.29 3.52
C GLY A 69 -18.35 -12.45 2.51
N ASP A 70 -18.92 -12.18 1.33
CA ASP A 70 -18.34 -11.21 0.40
C ASP A 70 -18.22 -9.86 1.09
N PHE A 71 -17.07 -9.21 0.97
CA PHE A 71 -16.82 -7.92 1.63
C PHE A 71 -17.82 -6.82 1.22
N ARG A 72 -18.52 -7.00 0.09
CA ARG A 72 -19.55 -6.09 -0.42
C ARG A 72 -20.94 -6.39 0.16
N SER A 73 -21.11 -7.52 0.83
CA SER A 73 -22.39 -7.89 1.45
C SER A 73 -22.82 -6.89 2.51
N ASN A 74 -24.13 -6.78 2.75
CA ASN A 74 -24.62 -5.86 3.77
C ASN A 74 -24.10 -6.22 5.17
N GLU A 75 -23.97 -7.49 5.49
CA GLU A 75 -23.48 -7.95 6.78
C GLU A 75 -22.01 -7.53 6.97
N CYS A 76 -21.13 -7.80 6.00
CA CYS A 76 -19.72 -7.39 6.05
C CYS A 76 -19.55 -5.84 6.09
N ILE A 77 -20.42 -5.11 5.38
CA ILE A 77 -20.43 -3.64 5.45
C ILE A 77 -20.83 -3.14 6.85
N GLN A 78 -21.76 -3.80 7.55
CA GLN A 78 -22.08 -3.40 8.93
C GLN A 78 -20.89 -3.64 9.87
N VAL A 79 -20.18 -4.76 9.73
CA VAL A 79 -18.93 -5.01 10.48
C VAL A 79 -17.87 -3.96 10.14
N LEU A 80 -17.70 -3.63 8.85
CA LEU A 80 -16.78 -2.58 8.40
C LEU A 80 -17.10 -1.23 9.05
N LYS A 81 -18.36 -0.83 9.11
CA LYS A 81 -18.77 0.45 9.72
C LYS A 81 -18.44 0.53 11.21
N GLN A 82 -18.50 -0.58 11.93
CA GLN A 82 -18.22 -0.67 13.36
C GLN A 82 -16.72 -0.80 13.67
N SER A 83 -15.90 -1.04 12.65
CA SER A 83 -14.45 -1.20 12.78
C SER A 83 -13.73 0.11 12.45
N ASP A 84 -12.54 0.30 13.02
CA ASP A 84 -11.72 1.48 12.80
C ASP A 84 -10.66 1.25 11.73
N ILE A 85 -9.97 0.11 11.80
CA ILE A 85 -8.82 -0.20 10.95
C ILE A 85 -9.03 -1.57 10.28
N VAL A 86 -8.83 -1.61 8.97
CA VAL A 86 -8.87 -2.86 8.20
C VAL A 86 -7.46 -3.36 7.93
N VAL A 87 -7.17 -4.61 8.32
CA VAL A 87 -5.88 -5.25 8.04
C VAL A 87 -6.13 -6.63 7.43
N THR A 88 -5.75 -6.81 6.16
CA THR A 88 -6.08 -8.03 5.42
C THR A 88 -5.24 -8.22 4.15
N ASN A 89 -5.37 -9.41 3.57
CA ASN A 89 -4.96 -9.71 2.21
C ASN A 89 -6.20 -9.83 1.31
N PRO A 90 -6.66 -8.73 0.70
CA PRO A 90 -7.90 -8.73 -0.09
C PRO A 90 -7.75 -9.48 -1.41
N PRO A 91 -8.85 -9.92 -2.06
CA PRO A 91 -8.78 -10.54 -3.37
C PRO A 91 -8.28 -9.55 -4.43
N PHE A 92 -7.14 -9.86 -5.07
CA PHE A 92 -6.48 -8.95 -6.03
C PHE A 92 -7.35 -8.65 -7.26
N SER A 93 -8.20 -9.59 -7.68
CA SER A 93 -9.15 -9.39 -8.78
C SER A 93 -10.19 -8.33 -8.51
N LEU A 94 -10.55 -8.11 -7.23
CA LEU A 94 -11.55 -7.14 -6.77
C LEU A 94 -10.90 -5.93 -6.05
N PHE A 95 -9.59 -5.80 -6.13
CA PHE A 95 -8.83 -4.81 -5.34
C PHE A 95 -9.30 -3.37 -5.55
N ARG A 96 -9.71 -3.02 -6.77
CA ARG A 96 -10.22 -1.66 -7.08
C ARG A 96 -11.52 -1.35 -6.33
N GLU A 97 -12.46 -2.30 -6.34
CA GLU A 97 -13.73 -2.18 -5.60
C GLU A 97 -13.47 -2.15 -4.11
N TYR A 98 -12.52 -2.98 -3.64
CA TYR A 98 -12.13 -3.07 -2.26
C TYR A 98 -11.61 -1.73 -1.71
N ILE A 99 -10.63 -1.13 -2.37
CA ILE A 99 -10.08 0.18 -1.96
C ILE A 99 -11.13 1.29 -2.06
N SER A 100 -11.97 1.29 -3.10
CA SER A 100 -13.08 2.24 -3.21
C SER A 100 -14.06 2.13 -2.05
N GLN A 101 -14.28 0.91 -1.53
CA GLN A 101 -15.13 0.70 -0.36
C GLN A 101 -14.48 1.27 0.90
N LEU A 102 -13.18 1.04 1.13
CA LEU A 102 -12.48 1.59 2.29
C LEU A 102 -12.49 3.12 2.30
N ASP A 103 -12.22 3.76 1.16
CA ASP A 103 -12.30 5.24 1.01
C ASP A 103 -13.74 5.74 1.23
N LYS A 104 -14.74 5.08 0.65
CA LYS A 104 -16.16 5.44 0.81
C LYS A 104 -16.62 5.44 2.27
N TYR A 105 -16.12 4.51 3.07
CA TYR A 105 -16.49 4.37 4.47
C TYR A 105 -15.47 5.01 5.42
N ASP A 106 -14.51 5.76 4.89
CA ASP A 106 -13.46 6.48 5.62
C ASP A 106 -12.74 5.58 6.64
N LYS A 107 -12.26 4.44 6.17
CA LYS A 107 -11.58 3.44 7.00
C LYS A 107 -10.08 3.52 6.85
N ASP A 108 -9.41 3.53 8.00
CA ASP A 108 -7.99 3.27 8.03
C ASP A 108 -7.68 1.85 7.60
N PHE A 109 -6.55 1.65 6.93
CA PHE A 109 -6.21 0.33 6.42
C PHE A 109 -4.70 0.07 6.33
N LEU A 110 -4.36 -1.20 6.40
CA LEU A 110 -3.05 -1.76 6.07
C LEU A 110 -3.29 -3.06 5.30
N VAL A 111 -3.17 -3.04 3.98
CA VAL A 111 -3.55 -4.16 3.12
C VAL A 111 -2.41 -4.59 2.19
N ILE A 112 -2.36 -5.89 1.91
CA ILE A 112 -1.47 -6.41 0.87
C ILE A 112 -2.08 -6.08 -0.49
N SER A 113 -1.24 -5.62 -1.42
CA SER A 113 -1.66 -5.34 -2.78
C SER A 113 -0.59 -5.70 -3.80
N ASN A 114 -0.99 -5.74 -5.07
CA ASN A 114 -0.03 -5.78 -6.16
C ASN A 114 0.58 -4.40 -6.39
N ILE A 115 1.87 -4.33 -6.69
CA ILE A 115 2.60 -3.07 -6.97
C ILE A 115 1.94 -2.26 -8.09
N ASN A 116 1.32 -2.92 -9.07
CA ASN A 116 0.62 -2.24 -10.15
C ASN A 116 -0.62 -1.45 -9.67
N ALA A 117 -1.11 -1.72 -8.45
CA ALA A 117 -2.22 -0.99 -7.88
C ALA A 117 -1.95 0.51 -7.73
N ILE A 118 -0.67 0.92 -7.63
CA ILE A 118 -0.27 2.33 -7.65
C ILE A 118 -0.84 3.07 -8.87
N THR A 119 -0.99 2.36 -10.00
CA THR A 119 -1.44 2.94 -11.27
C THR A 119 -2.96 2.96 -11.44
N TYR A 120 -3.71 2.41 -10.48
CA TYR A 120 -5.16 2.33 -10.57
C TYR A 120 -5.80 3.70 -10.29
N LYS A 121 -6.87 4.00 -11.03
CA LYS A 121 -7.61 5.25 -10.87
C LYS A 121 -8.28 5.39 -9.50
N GLU A 122 -8.49 4.29 -8.80
CA GLU A 122 -9.02 4.23 -7.45
C GLU A 122 -7.94 4.42 -6.37
N VAL A 123 -6.67 4.16 -6.68
CA VAL A 123 -5.56 4.17 -5.73
C VAL A 123 -4.70 5.44 -5.86
N PHE A 124 -4.32 5.82 -7.09
CA PHE A 124 -3.42 6.94 -7.28
C PHE A 124 -3.94 8.27 -6.70
N PRO A 125 -5.23 8.63 -6.83
CA PRO A 125 -5.77 9.83 -6.18
C PRO A 125 -5.63 9.83 -4.66
N LEU A 126 -5.72 8.67 -4.01
CA LEU A 126 -5.49 8.56 -2.56
C LEU A 126 -4.02 8.83 -2.20
N ILE A 127 -3.08 8.33 -3.02
CA ILE A 127 -1.65 8.61 -2.84
C ILE A 127 -1.37 10.11 -3.07
N GLN A 128 -1.91 10.67 -4.13
CA GLN A 128 -1.75 12.09 -4.49
C GLN A 128 -2.30 13.04 -3.41
N SER A 129 -3.43 12.69 -2.81
CA SER A 129 -4.09 13.47 -1.75
C SER A 129 -3.57 13.17 -0.34
N ASN A 130 -2.51 12.36 -0.22
CA ASN A 130 -1.96 11.92 1.07
C ASN A 130 -2.98 11.20 1.98
N LYS A 131 -3.94 10.47 1.40
CA LYS A 131 -4.85 9.58 2.12
C LYS A 131 -4.33 8.14 2.18
N ALA A 132 -3.45 7.75 1.26
CA ALA A 132 -2.79 6.45 1.26
C ALA A 132 -1.35 6.56 0.75
N TRP A 133 -0.52 5.59 1.12
CA TRP A 133 0.87 5.51 0.70
C TRP A 133 1.39 4.08 0.76
N LEU A 134 2.61 3.89 0.29
CA LEU A 134 3.27 2.59 0.34
C LEU A 134 3.72 2.32 1.77
N GLY A 135 3.38 1.15 2.29
CA GLY A 135 3.78 0.73 3.61
C GLY A 135 5.28 0.44 3.71
N VAL A 136 5.77 0.31 4.92
CA VAL A 136 7.16 -0.06 5.17
C VAL A 136 7.42 -1.45 4.61
N CYS A 137 8.61 -1.68 4.06
CA CYS A 137 9.02 -2.91 3.39
C CYS A 137 8.37 -3.11 2.01
N PHE A 138 8.34 -2.04 1.21
CA PHE A 138 7.92 -2.09 -0.19
C PHE A 138 8.88 -2.90 -1.07
N GLY A 139 8.32 -3.61 -2.05
CA GLY A 139 9.07 -4.38 -3.02
C GLY A 139 9.83 -5.56 -2.37
N ARG A 140 11.11 -5.74 -2.71
CA ARG A 140 11.95 -6.80 -2.11
C ARG A 140 12.09 -6.73 -0.59
N GLY A 141 11.53 -5.72 0.03
CA GLY A 141 11.48 -5.55 1.47
C GLY A 141 10.32 -6.26 2.17
N ILE A 142 9.33 -6.83 1.47
CA ILE A 142 8.51 -7.88 2.05
C ILE A 142 9.41 -9.10 2.16
N SER A 143 9.76 -9.48 3.38
CA SER A 143 10.70 -10.58 3.66
C SER A 143 10.21 -11.93 3.15
N GLY A 144 8.99 -12.01 2.65
CA GLY A 144 8.34 -13.15 2.04
C GLY A 144 7.22 -13.74 2.89
N PHE A 145 6.55 -14.70 2.30
CA PHE A 145 5.49 -15.47 2.95
C PHE A 145 6.03 -16.86 3.29
N ILE A 146 5.93 -17.27 4.55
CA ILE A 146 6.18 -18.65 4.95
C ILE A 146 5.02 -19.49 4.41
N VAL A 147 5.35 -20.54 3.67
CA VAL A 147 4.39 -21.44 3.06
C VAL A 147 4.56 -22.85 3.58
N PRO A 148 3.47 -23.67 3.66
CA PRO A 148 3.56 -25.05 4.11
C PRO A 148 4.40 -25.92 3.14
N GLU A 149 4.84 -27.08 3.60
CA GLU A 149 5.61 -28.03 2.79
C GLU A 149 4.89 -28.48 1.51
N SER A 150 3.58 -28.57 1.58
CA SER A 150 2.72 -28.93 0.44
C SER A 150 2.65 -27.86 -0.65
N TYR A 151 3.11 -26.65 -0.36
CA TYR A 151 3.09 -25.55 -1.34
C TYR A 151 4.26 -25.70 -2.31
N GLU A 152 3.98 -25.73 -3.60
CA GLU A 152 5.02 -25.84 -4.63
C GLU A 152 5.80 -24.52 -4.73
N LEU A 153 7.13 -24.61 -4.56
CA LEU A 153 8.02 -23.44 -4.71
C LEU A 153 8.29 -23.21 -6.20
N TYR A 154 7.84 -22.09 -6.70
CA TYR A 154 8.10 -21.68 -8.08
C TYR A 154 8.65 -20.25 -8.14
N GLY A 155 9.43 -19.98 -9.19
CA GLY A 155 10.05 -18.66 -9.39
C GLY A 155 11.43 -18.52 -8.72
N THR A 156 12.04 -17.37 -8.94
CA THR A 156 13.42 -17.08 -8.53
C THR A 156 13.56 -16.53 -7.11
N GLU A 157 12.45 -16.17 -6.48
CA GLU A 157 12.43 -15.51 -5.16
C GLU A 157 11.95 -16.50 -4.08
N THR A 158 12.46 -17.72 -4.13
CA THR A 158 12.18 -18.77 -3.14
C THR A 158 13.43 -19.07 -2.34
N LYS A 159 13.29 -19.28 -1.04
CA LYS A 159 14.38 -19.67 -0.14
C LYS A 159 13.87 -20.53 1.01
N VAL A 160 14.79 -21.25 1.64
CA VAL A 160 14.55 -21.87 2.93
C VAL A 160 15.43 -21.12 3.95
N ASP A 161 14.84 -20.68 5.06
CA ASP A 161 15.56 -19.98 6.11
C ASP A 161 16.32 -20.94 7.03
N GLU A 162 17.06 -20.39 8.01
CA GLU A 162 17.85 -21.16 8.97
C GLU A 162 16.98 -22.08 9.87
N ASN A 163 15.70 -21.80 10.00
CA ASN A 163 14.73 -22.57 10.77
C ASN A 163 14.01 -23.64 9.93
N GLY A 164 14.37 -23.77 8.65
CA GLY A 164 13.72 -24.69 7.73
C GLY A 164 12.42 -24.17 7.12
N ASN A 165 12.04 -22.92 7.38
CA ASN A 165 10.82 -22.36 6.80
C ASN A 165 10.99 -22.10 5.30
N ARG A 166 10.04 -22.57 4.53
CA ARG A 166 9.95 -22.33 3.09
C ARG A 166 9.34 -20.95 2.84
N ILE A 167 10.06 -20.08 2.19
CA ILE A 167 9.66 -18.67 1.99
C ILE A 167 9.53 -18.37 0.51
N ILE A 168 8.42 -17.74 0.13
CA ILE A 168 8.20 -17.14 -1.19
C ILE A 168 8.18 -15.62 -1.03
N SER A 169 9.02 -14.92 -1.79
CA SER A 169 9.10 -13.46 -1.80
C SER A 169 8.63 -12.93 -3.16
N PRO A 170 7.32 -12.73 -3.38
CA PRO A 170 6.83 -12.23 -4.65
C PRO A 170 7.26 -10.77 -4.86
N ASN A 171 7.91 -10.51 -6.00
CA ASN A 171 8.42 -9.18 -6.35
C ASN A 171 7.35 -8.12 -6.61
N ASN A 172 6.11 -8.57 -6.77
CA ASN A 172 4.98 -7.74 -7.16
C ASN A 172 4.01 -7.43 -6.02
N CYS A 173 4.32 -7.83 -4.79
CA CYS A 173 3.50 -7.52 -3.61
C CYS A 173 4.06 -6.29 -2.86
N MET A 174 3.13 -5.50 -2.33
CA MET A 174 3.43 -4.35 -1.48
C MET A 174 2.36 -4.20 -0.38
N TRP A 175 2.70 -3.44 0.65
CA TRP A 175 1.71 -2.89 1.57
C TRP A 175 1.18 -1.56 1.03
N LEU A 176 -0.14 -1.41 1.00
CA LEU A 176 -0.82 -0.13 0.81
C LEU A 176 -1.50 0.23 2.12
N THR A 177 -1.35 1.48 2.59
CA THR A 177 -1.84 1.87 3.92
C THR A 177 -2.23 3.34 3.98
N SER A 178 -3.16 3.65 4.88
CA SER A 178 -3.45 5.01 5.38
C SER A 178 -2.76 5.29 6.72
N LEU A 179 -2.15 4.27 7.36
CA LEU A 179 -1.51 4.41 8.65
C LEU A 179 -0.13 5.04 8.51
N ASP A 180 0.07 6.17 9.16
CA ASP A 180 1.31 6.92 9.10
C ASP A 180 2.51 6.19 9.74
N ASN A 181 3.71 6.49 9.24
CA ASN A 181 4.95 5.93 9.78
C ASN A 181 6.13 6.91 9.61
N GLU A 182 7.14 6.76 10.46
CA GLU A 182 8.29 7.68 10.51
C GLU A 182 9.12 7.71 9.22
N LYS A 183 9.16 6.63 8.46
CA LYS A 183 9.92 6.60 7.20
C LYS A 183 9.35 7.55 6.15
N ARG A 184 8.06 7.82 6.21
CA ARG A 184 7.37 8.71 5.29
C ARG A 184 7.76 10.18 5.48
N HIS A 185 8.29 10.52 6.62
CA HIS A 185 8.72 11.87 7.00
C HIS A 185 10.25 12.03 6.98
N GLN A 186 10.95 11.10 6.30
CA GLN A 186 12.39 11.20 6.11
C GLN A 186 12.69 11.87 4.77
N PRO A 187 13.19 13.12 4.76
CA PRO A 187 13.46 13.83 3.52
C PRO A 187 14.52 13.11 2.68
N ILE A 188 14.33 13.14 1.38
CA ILE A 188 15.33 12.63 0.44
C ILE A 188 16.50 13.59 0.44
N GLU A 189 17.70 13.08 0.72
CA GLU A 189 18.93 13.84 0.54
C GLU A 189 19.16 14.11 -0.95
N LEU A 190 19.14 15.39 -1.33
CA LEU A 190 19.35 15.85 -2.71
C LEU A 190 20.78 16.34 -2.86
N VAL A 191 21.57 15.67 -3.71
CA VAL A 191 22.98 15.99 -3.92
C VAL A 191 23.29 16.39 -5.36
N LYS A 192 22.32 16.29 -6.27
CA LYS A 192 22.47 16.66 -7.68
C LYS A 192 22.04 18.10 -7.92
N GLN A 193 22.61 18.72 -8.92
CA GLN A 193 22.26 20.06 -9.39
C GLN A 193 21.75 20.01 -10.82
N TYR A 194 20.77 20.86 -11.12
CA TYR A 194 20.25 21.07 -12.47
C TYR A 194 21.17 22.08 -13.22
N GLU A 195 21.50 23.19 -12.57
CA GLU A 195 22.33 24.21 -13.13
C GLU A 195 23.73 23.68 -13.50
N GLY A 196 24.11 23.82 -14.76
CA GLY A 196 25.33 23.25 -15.30
C GLY A 196 25.27 21.75 -15.68
N ASN A 197 24.13 21.11 -15.55
CA ASN A 197 23.90 19.71 -15.90
C ASN A 197 22.59 19.51 -16.70
N GLU A 198 22.07 20.53 -17.35
CA GLU A 198 20.75 20.56 -17.99
C GLU A 198 20.58 19.44 -19.02
N GLU A 199 21.65 19.05 -19.70
CA GLU A 199 21.64 17.92 -20.66
C GLU A 199 21.22 16.60 -20.07
N SER A 200 21.43 16.39 -18.75
CA SER A 200 21.02 15.20 -18.02
C SER A 200 19.52 15.17 -17.68
N TYR A 201 18.83 16.28 -17.88
CA TYR A 201 17.44 16.52 -17.49
C TYR A 201 16.58 17.01 -18.66
N PRO A 202 16.36 16.20 -19.70
CA PRO A 202 15.61 16.63 -20.87
C PRO A 202 14.19 17.06 -20.51
N PHE A 203 13.70 18.12 -21.17
CA PHE A 203 12.31 18.53 -21.07
C PHE A 203 11.39 17.55 -21.80
N TYR A 204 10.17 17.44 -21.31
CA TYR A 204 9.12 16.71 -22.02
C TYR A 204 8.61 17.55 -23.21
N ASP A 205 8.30 16.86 -24.32
CA ASP A 205 7.75 17.48 -25.53
C ASP A 205 6.35 18.06 -25.28
N ASN A 206 5.56 17.42 -24.40
CA ASN A 206 4.15 17.70 -24.17
C ASN A 206 3.83 18.07 -22.72
N TYR A 207 4.82 18.52 -21.96
CA TYR A 207 4.62 19.02 -20.60
C TYR A 207 5.77 19.94 -20.17
N ARG A 208 5.45 21.03 -19.47
CA ARG A 208 6.48 21.94 -18.95
C ARG A 208 7.16 21.37 -17.70
N GLY A 209 8.03 20.42 -17.89
CA GLY A 209 8.78 19.76 -16.82
C GLY A 209 9.95 18.96 -17.35
N ILE A 210 10.89 18.63 -16.48
CA ILE A 210 12.09 17.84 -16.79
C ILE A 210 11.88 16.38 -16.45
N ASN A 211 12.60 15.50 -17.16
CA ASN A 211 12.65 14.07 -16.83
C ASN A 211 13.80 13.79 -15.89
N VAL A 212 13.53 13.05 -14.83
CA VAL A 212 14.51 12.53 -13.87
C VAL A 212 14.48 11.01 -13.91
N ASN A 213 15.58 10.39 -14.30
CA ASN A 213 15.64 8.95 -14.54
C ASN A 213 15.64 8.10 -13.25
N LYS A 214 16.20 8.62 -12.16
CA LYS A 214 16.27 7.92 -10.87
C LYS A 214 15.91 8.88 -9.75
N THR A 215 15.30 8.38 -8.70
CA THR A 215 14.95 9.19 -7.51
C THR A 215 16.17 9.91 -6.91
N GLN A 216 17.33 9.27 -6.91
CA GLN A 216 18.57 9.87 -6.39
C GLN A 216 19.14 11.00 -7.25
N ASP A 217 18.64 11.15 -8.49
CA ASP A 217 19.10 12.19 -9.42
C ASP A 217 18.16 13.42 -9.38
N ILE A 218 17.21 13.49 -8.45
CA ILE A 218 16.36 14.68 -8.26
C ILE A 218 17.26 15.86 -7.89
N PRO A 219 17.25 16.95 -8.69
CA PRO A 219 18.13 18.08 -8.44
C PRO A 219 17.66 18.94 -7.26
N MET A 220 18.62 19.47 -6.52
CA MET A 220 18.38 20.28 -5.33
C MET A 220 18.02 21.75 -5.65
N ASP A 221 18.33 22.22 -6.83
CA ASP A 221 18.20 23.61 -7.28
C ASP A 221 17.08 23.83 -8.32
N TYR A 222 16.32 22.79 -8.69
CA TYR A 222 15.22 22.91 -9.64
C TYR A 222 13.86 22.93 -8.95
N MET A 223 13.11 24.01 -9.17
CA MET A 223 11.80 24.24 -8.54
C MET A 223 10.62 24.00 -9.48
N GLY A 224 10.86 23.63 -10.73
CA GLY A 224 9.84 23.28 -11.70
C GLY A 224 9.27 21.86 -11.51
N ALA A 225 8.36 21.47 -12.41
CA ALA A 225 7.82 20.13 -12.41
C ALA A 225 8.86 19.10 -12.90
N MET A 226 8.92 17.95 -12.26
CA MET A 226 9.83 16.85 -12.56
C MET A 226 9.07 15.55 -12.71
N GLY A 227 9.35 14.81 -13.78
CA GLY A 227 8.82 13.45 -13.93
C GLY A 227 9.79 12.42 -13.38
N VAL A 228 9.43 11.76 -12.30
CA VAL A 228 10.24 10.75 -11.61
C VAL A 228 9.69 9.35 -11.79
N PRO A 229 10.50 8.27 -11.67
CA PRO A 229 10.00 6.91 -11.69
C PRO A 229 9.01 6.63 -10.55
N ILE A 230 8.10 5.68 -10.72
CA ILE A 230 7.13 5.30 -9.67
C ILE A 230 7.81 4.80 -8.38
N THR A 231 9.05 4.32 -8.46
CA THR A 231 9.87 3.93 -7.29
C THR A 231 10.18 5.10 -6.35
N PHE A 232 9.98 6.34 -6.79
CA PHE A 232 10.03 7.54 -5.95
C PHE A 232 9.10 7.42 -4.73
N LEU A 233 7.93 6.80 -4.91
CA LEU A 233 6.94 6.65 -3.82
C LEU A 233 7.47 5.91 -2.60
N ASN A 234 8.51 5.08 -2.73
CA ASN A 234 9.19 4.43 -1.61
C ASN A 234 9.87 5.40 -0.64
N LYS A 235 10.19 6.57 -1.14
CA LYS A 235 10.95 7.62 -0.43
C LYS A 235 10.17 8.95 -0.41
N TYR A 236 8.91 8.92 -0.84
CA TYR A 236 8.10 10.11 -0.91
C TYR A 236 7.85 10.69 0.47
N ASP A 237 8.35 11.89 0.66
CA ASP A 237 8.05 12.74 1.81
C ASP A 237 7.06 13.83 1.38
N PRO A 238 5.84 13.87 1.93
CA PRO A 238 4.82 14.85 1.58
C PRO A 238 5.15 16.26 2.06
N GLU A 239 6.12 16.43 2.96
CA GLU A 239 6.60 17.75 3.40
C GLU A 239 7.61 18.31 2.42
N GLN A 240 8.39 17.45 1.76
CA GLN A 240 9.41 17.84 0.80
C GLN A 240 8.88 18.03 -0.63
N PHE A 241 7.91 17.20 -1.04
CA PHE A 241 7.39 17.17 -2.39
C PHE A 241 5.85 17.22 -2.46
N GLU A 242 5.36 17.72 -3.57
CA GLU A 242 3.97 17.62 -4.01
C GLU A 242 3.89 16.67 -5.21
N ILE A 243 2.91 15.77 -5.21
CA ILE A 243 2.58 14.95 -6.39
C ILE A 243 1.55 15.72 -7.23
N ILE A 244 1.94 16.12 -8.44
CA ILE A 244 1.09 16.89 -9.35
C ILE A 244 0.11 15.98 -10.07
N LYS A 245 0.60 14.96 -10.75
CA LYS A 245 -0.22 13.98 -11.49
C LYS A 245 0.60 12.77 -11.93
N PHE A 246 -0.09 11.78 -12.45
CA PHE A 246 0.51 10.56 -12.96
C PHE A 246 0.52 10.55 -14.49
N ARG A 247 1.72 10.39 -15.09
CA ARG A 247 1.96 9.93 -16.45
C ARG A 247 1.57 10.85 -17.61
N LYS A 248 0.55 11.71 -17.51
CA LYS A 248 0.00 12.46 -18.63
C LYS A 248 0.64 13.83 -18.84
N GLY A 249 0.89 14.17 -20.10
CA GLY A 249 1.21 15.53 -20.53
C GLY A 249 -0.03 16.44 -20.58
N ASP A 250 0.12 17.64 -21.12
CA ASP A 250 -0.96 18.62 -21.23
C ASP A 250 -1.96 18.28 -22.35
N ASP A 251 -1.57 17.40 -23.27
CA ASP A 251 -2.39 16.85 -24.35
C ASP A 251 -3.09 15.51 -24.01
N ASP A 252 -3.16 15.15 -22.71
CA ASP A 252 -3.69 13.88 -22.19
C ASP A 252 -3.02 12.60 -22.70
N LYS A 253 -1.93 12.72 -23.44
CA LYS A 253 -1.08 11.61 -23.86
C LYS A 253 0.04 11.38 -22.84
N ASP A 254 0.69 10.23 -22.95
CA ASP A 254 1.85 9.96 -22.11
C ASP A 254 2.95 10.99 -22.33
N LEU A 255 3.67 11.32 -21.25
CA LEU A 255 4.85 12.18 -21.31
C LEU A 255 5.82 11.65 -22.36
N LYS A 256 6.36 12.54 -23.21
CA LYS A 256 7.27 12.18 -24.28
C LYS A 256 8.55 12.98 -24.22
N ILE A 257 9.64 12.35 -24.65
CA ILE A 257 10.96 12.95 -24.88
C ILE A 257 11.39 12.53 -26.28
N ASN A 258 11.62 13.48 -27.17
CA ASN A 258 11.94 13.24 -28.58
C ASN A 258 10.94 12.24 -29.23
N GLY A 259 9.65 12.46 -29.01
CA GLY A 259 8.55 11.64 -29.54
C GLY A 259 8.35 10.28 -28.88
N LYS A 260 9.21 9.84 -27.96
CA LYS A 260 9.14 8.54 -27.29
C LYS A 260 8.66 8.69 -25.85
N ALA A 261 7.71 7.84 -25.43
CA ALA A 261 7.28 7.82 -24.05
C ALA A 261 8.33 7.07 -23.20
N PRO A 262 8.86 7.68 -22.13
CA PRO A 262 9.65 6.97 -21.14
C PRO A 262 8.75 5.99 -20.37
N TYR A 263 9.36 5.10 -19.58
CA TYR A 263 8.58 4.32 -18.63
C TYR A 263 7.80 5.23 -17.69
N PHE A 264 6.71 4.73 -17.11
CA PHE A 264 5.76 5.52 -16.31
C PHE A 264 6.44 6.48 -15.33
N ARG A 265 5.98 7.72 -15.33
CA ARG A 265 6.47 8.79 -14.47
C ARG A 265 5.37 9.35 -13.59
N ILE A 266 5.77 9.78 -12.41
CA ILE A 266 4.97 10.63 -11.52
C ILE A 266 5.51 12.04 -11.66
N LEU A 267 4.64 12.99 -11.95
CA LEU A 267 5.01 14.40 -11.95
C LEU A 267 4.97 14.94 -10.53
N ILE A 268 6.08 15.44 -10.08
CA ILE A 268 6.28 16.02 -8.76
C ILE A 268 6.81 17.45 -8.86
N LYS A 269 6.69 18.18 -7.76
CA LYS A 269 7.32 19.47 -7.55
C LYS A 269 7.88 19.54 -6.14
N ARG A 270 9.02 20.20 -5.96
CA ARG A 270 9.52 20.49 -4.62
C ARG A 270 8.62 21.52 -3.96
N LYS A 271 8.37 21.35 -2.66
CA LYS A 271 7.78 22.38 -1.82
C LYS A 271 8.85 23.38 -1.42
N THR A 272 8.50 24.64 -1.40
CA THR A 272 9.30 25.67 -0.74
C THR A 272 9.15 25.51 0.76
N ALA A 273 10.27 25.46 1.47
CA ALA A 273 10.28 25.49 2.93
C ALA A 273 9.67 26.80 3.43
#